data_4bbe54c6e88affaeb0910322ca38156f
#
_entry.id   4bbe54c6e88affaeb0910322ca38156f
#
_cell.length_a   1.000
_cell.length_b   1.000
_cell.length_c   1.000
_cell.angle_alpha   90.00
_cell.angle_beta   90.00
_cell.angle_gamma   90.00
#
_symmetry.space_group_name_H-M   'P 1'
#
loop_
_entity.id
_entity.type
_entity.pdbx_description
1 polymer ?
#
loop_
_entity_poly.entity_id
_entity_poly.type
_entity_poly.pdbx_seq_one_letter_code
_entity_poly.pdbx_strand_id
1 'polypeptide(L)'
;MDNPAPAKSATPLDPKVALQTMLDGLGLQIKVEQFSQDDDPLLHIATADPGRLIGRGGQTLDQLQFLLNRILQRADPDAPRVIVDCERYRERERDELIAKALEAVDKVRRWGDAVTIGPFSPFERRTIHRHIERDTELEAISEGGDDKGGRKRMVIHVKSKQPIPVPTAAVPPAAPSH
;
A
#
# COMPACT_ATOMS: atom_id res chain seq x y z
N MET A 1 -2.66 0.90 50.40
CA MET A 1 -1.40 1.30 49.69
C MET A 1 -1.78 1.76 48.31
N ASP A 2 -2.05 3.06 48.19
CA ASP A 2 -2.44 3.69 46.95
C ASP A 2 -1.20 3.75 46.01
N ASN A 3 -1.31 3.09 44.87
CA ASN A 3 -0.38 3.21 43.81
C ASN A 3 -0.73 4.48 43.01
N PRO A 4 0.07 5.56 43.04
CA PRO A 4 -0.25 6.76 42.29
C PRO A 4 -0.22 6.45 40.82
N ALA A 5 -1.32 6.70 40.11
CA ALA A 5 -1.40 6.67 38.68
C ALA A 5 -0.28 7.51 38.07
N PRO A 6 0.36 7.08 36.97
CA PRO A 6 1.45 7.83 36.35
C PRO A 6 0.91 9.19 35.90
N ALA A 7 1.57 10.24 36.41
CA ALA A 7 1.23 11.63 36.11
C ALA A 7 1.24 11.89 34.60
N LYS A 8 0.10 12.28 34.06
CA LYS A 8 -0.03 12.85 32.71
C LYS A 8 0.61 14.25 32.71
N SER A 9 1.92 14.32 32.51
CA SER A 9 2.62 15.57 32.22
C SER A 9 3.84 15.33 31.36
N ALA A 10 3.66 14.65 30.24
CA ALA A 10 4.61 14.77 29.15
C ALA A 10 4.00 15.76 28.14
N THR A 11 4.73 16.84 27.85
CA THR A 11 4.42 17.73 26.73
C THR A 11 4.20 16.86 25.50
N PRO A 12 3.11 17.03 24.73
CA PRO A 12 2.86 16.24 23.54
C PRO A 12 4.09 16.26 22.64
N LEU A 13 4.60 15.11 22.28
CA LEU A 13 5.77 15.01 21.40
C LEU A 13 5.39 15.50 20.01
N ASP A 14 6.04 16.57 19.55
CA ASP A 14 5.82 17.09 18.19
C ASP A 14 6.21 16.03 17.14
N PRO A 15 5.27 15.60 16.30
CA PRO A 15 5.52 14.58 15.29
C PRO A 15 6.66 14.92 14.32
N LYS A 16 6.78 16.19 13.95
CA LYS A 16 7.84 16.67 13.06
C LYS A 16 9.21 16.58 13.72
N VAL A 17 9.31 17.01 14.98
CA VAL A 17 10.55 16.93 15.75
C VAL A 17 10.95 15.47 15.98
N ALA A 18 9.99 14.59 16.28
CA ALA A 18 10.24 13.17 16.46
C ALA A 18 10.79 12.52 15.17
N LEU A 19 10.16 12.78 14.03
CA LEU A 19 10.61 12.25 12.74
C LEU A 19 11.98 12.81 12.36
N GLN A 20 12.21 14.11 12.54
CA GLN A 20 13.52 14.74 12.28
C GLN A 20 14.61 14.06 13.11
N THR A 21 14.38 13.87 14.41
CA THR A 21 15.32 13.21 15.30
C THR A 21 15.63 11.76 14.88
N MET A 22 14.61 11.02 14.41
CA MET A 22 14.81 9.67 13.89
C MET A 22 15.70 9.66 12.63
N LEU A 23 15.46 10.60 11.70
CA LEU A 23 16.24 10.72 10.46
C LEU A 23 17.68 11.14 10.74
N ASP A 24 17.88 12.10 11.62
CA ASP A 24 19.22 12.56 12.06
C ASP A 24 19.99 11.43 12.73
N GLY A 25 19.33 10.62 13.57
CA GLY A 25 19.91 9.43 14.19
C GLY A 25 20.33 8.35 13.19
N LEU A 26 19.69 8.30 12.03
CA LEU A 26 20.08 7.44 10.89
C LEU A 26 21.18 8.06 10.01
N GLY A 27 21.68 9.24 10.36
CA GLY A 27 22.69 9.97 9.59
C GLY A 27 22.12 10.60 8.31
N LEU A 28 20.79 10.82 8.25
CA LEU A 28 20.11 11.40 7.12
C LEU A 28 19.77 12.86 7.43
N GLN A 29 20.55 13.78 6.89
CA GLN A 29 20.28 15.22 7.01
C GLN A 29 19.22 15.65 5.99
N ILE A 30 17.97 15.47 6.35
CA ILE A 30 16.81 15.67 5.47
C ILE A 30 15.82 16.59 6.17
N LYS A 31 15.23 17.49 5.42
CA LYS A 31 14.22 18.41 5.95
C LYS A 31 12.84 17.76 5.93
N VAL A 32 12.17 17.82 7.08
CA VAL A 32 10.78 17.41 7.23
C VAL A 32 9.88 18.63 7.20
N GLU A 33 8.84 18.60 6.39
CA GLU A 33 7.80 19.62 6.33
C GLU A 33 6.46 19.02 6.79
N GLN A 34 5.66 19.79 7.50
CA GLN A 34 4.37 19.35 8.01
C GLN A 34 3.24 20.04 7.26
N PHE A 35 2.27 19.24 6.82
CA PHE A 35 1.03 19.68 6.21
C PHE A 35 -0.16 19.05 6.95
N SER A 36 -1.38 19.48 6.65
CA SER A 36 -2.60 18.82 7.09
C SER A 36 -3.30 18.23 5.87
N GLN A 37 -3.70 16.98 5.95
CA GLN A 37 -4.49 16.30 4.91
C GLN A 37 -5.65 15.59 5.58
N ASP A 38 -6.90 15.96 5.26
CA ASP A 38 -8.13 15.34 5.76
C ASP A 38 -8.16 15.15 7.29
N ASP A 39 -7.78 16.20 8.05
CA ASP A 39 -7.62 16.22 9.52
C ASP A 39 -6.45 15.40 10.10
N ASP A 40 -5.76 14.59 9.30
CA ASP A 40 -4.55 13.89 9.72
C ASP A 40 -3.28 14.73 9.42
N PRO A 41 -2.31 14.81 10.34
CA PRO A 41 -1.04 15.45 10.08
C PRO A 41 -0.22 14.63 9.08
N LEU A 42 0.17 15.29 7.97
CA LEU A 42 1.05 14.74 6.93
C LEU A 42 2.46 15.31 7.10
N LEU A 43 3.44 14.45 7.28
CA LEU A 43 4.85 14.79 7.27
C LEU A 43 5.46 14.45 5.92
N HIS A 44 5.88 15.47 5.21
CA HIS A 44 6.54 15.35 3.92
C HIS A 44 8.06 15.40 4.06
N ILE A 45 8.74 14.44 3.46
CA ILE A 45 10.19 14.36 3.41
C ILE A 45 10.65 14.73 2.00
N ALA A 46 11.40 15.84 1.91
CA ALA A 46 12.05 16.25 0.68
C ALA A 46 13.52 15.83 0.69
N THR A 47 13.97 15.06 -0.29
CA THR A 47 15.34 14.53 -0.36
C THR A 47 15.81 14.31 -1.80
N ALA A 48 17.10 14.47 -2.02
CA ALA A 48 17.73 14.18 -3.31
C ALA A 48 17.87 12.66 -3.58
N ASP A 49 17.83 11.83 -2.52
CA ASP A 49 17.92 10.37 -2.63
C ASP A 49 16.70 9.70 -1.95
N PRO A 50 15.52 9.75 -2.58
CA PRO A 50 14.30 9.19 -2.01
C PRO A 50 14.33 7.66 -1.92
N GLY A 51 15.14 7.00 -2.76
CA GLY A 51 15.20 5.53 -2.82
C GLY A 51 15.59 4.88 -1.50
N ARG A 52 16.50 5.50 -0.73
CA ARG A 52 16.92 5.02 0.60
C ARG A 52 15.81 5.07 1.64
N LEU A 53 14.95 6.09 1.57
CA LEU A 53 13.83 6.26 2.51
C LEU A 53 12.59 5.48 2.09
N ILE A 54 12.32 5.39 0.81
CA ILE A 54 11.18 4.64 0.29
C ILE A 54 11.44 3.14 0.45
N GLY A 55 12.62 2.68 0.03
CA GLY A 55 12.95 1.26 0.02
C GLY A 55 12.19 0.49 -1.07
N ARG A 56 12.30 -0.84 -1.03
CA ARG A 56 11.62 -1.70 -2.02
C ARG A 56 10.10 -1.64 -1.85
N GLY A 57 9.40 -1.09 -2.84
CA GLY A 57 7.93 -1.00 -2.82
C GLY A 57 7.39 -0.25 -1.60
N GLY A 58 8.07 0.80 -1.14
CA GLY A 58 7.61 1.64 -0.02
C GLY A 58 7.84 1.06 1.38
N GLN A 59 8.44 -0.13 1.50
CA GLN A 59 8.58 -0.84 2.79
C GLN A 59 9.30 -0.03 3.86
N THR A 60 10.40 0.66 3.51
CA THR A 60 11.16 1.45 4.49
C THR A 60 10.32 2.63 4.97
N LEU A 61 9.62 3.30 4.06
CA LEU A 61 8.74 4.41 4.38
C LEU A 61 7.59 3.98 5.30
N ASP A 62 6.98 2.82 5.05
CA ASP A 62 5.92 2.27 5.88
C ASP A 62 6.42 1.89 7.29
N GLN A 63 7.62 1.31 7.41
CA GLN A 63 8.24 1.01 8.69
C GLN A 63 8.59 2.27 9.47
N LEU A 64 9.10 3.29 8.80
CA LEU A 64 9.39 4.59 9.40
C LEU A 64 8.12 5.23 9.97
N GLN A 65 7.03 5.25 9.20
CA GLN A 65 5.72 5.73 9.65
C GLN A 65 5.19 4.91 10.83
N PHE A 66 5.31 3.59 10.77
CA PHE A 66 4.87 2.71 11.86
C PHE A 66 5.62 3.02 13.16
N LEU A 67 6.95 3.11 13.11
CA LEU A 67 7.77 3.41 14.29
C LEU A 67 7.46 4.79 14.86
N LEU A 68 7.35 5.82 14.00
CA LEU A 68 6.96 7.16 14.42
C LEU A 68 5.64 7.14 15.19
N ASN A 69 4.60 6.54 14.62
CA ASN A 69 3.29 6.48 15.27
C ASN A 69 3.34 5.70 16.59
N ARG A 70 4.17 4.65 16.70
CA ARG A 70 4.37 3.93 17.97
C ARG A 70 5.05 4.77 19.03
N ILE A 71 6.02 5.61 18.65
CA ILE A 71 6.70 6.54 19.57
C ILE A 71 5.70 7.60 20.06
N LEU A 72 4.93 8.20 19.14
CA LEU A 72 3.93 9.22 19.48
C LEU A 72 2.85 8.66 20.42
N GLN A 73 2.28 7.51 20.10
CA GLN A 73 1.25 6.85 20.90
C GLN A 73 1.76 6.37 22.27
N ARG A 74 3.06 6.12 22.41
CA ARG A 74 3.66 5.80 23.72
C ARG A 74 3.76 7.05 24.59
N ALA A 75 4.06 8.20 23.99
CA ALA A 75 4.11 9.48 24.70
C ALA A 75 2.70 10.00 25.05
N ASP A 76 1.77 9.87 24.12
CA ASP A 76 0.37 10.24 24.25
C ASP A 76 -0.53 9.20 23.54
N PRO A 77 -1.29 8.36 24.30
CA PRO A 77 -2.18 7.36 23.71
C PRO A 77 -3.26 7.94 22.80
N ASP A 78 -3.64 9.20 22.99
CA ASP A 78 -4.64 9.91 22.22
C ASP A 78 -4.03 10.72 21.05
N ALA A 79 -2.72 10.59 20.82
CA ALA A 79 -2.04 11.28 19.71
C ALA A 79 -2.67 10.90 18.35
N PRO A 80 -2.94 11.88 17.48
CA PRO A 80 -3.47 11.63 16.15
C PRO A 80 -2.48 10.81 15.34
N ARG A 81 -3.03 10.04 14.40
CA ARG A 81 -2.21 9.24 13.50
C ARG A 81 -1.53 10.13 12.48
N VAL A 82 -0.23 9.94 12.31
CA VAL A 82 0.59 10.74 11.39
C VAL A 82 0.87 9.93 10.13
N ILE A 83 0.71 10.57 8.99
CA ILE A 83 1.08 10.03 7.68
C ILE A 83 2.47 10.56 7.33
N VAL A 84 3.35 9.68 6.85
CA VAL A 84 4.68 10.05 6.34
C VAL A 84 4.72 9.78 4.85
N ASP A 85 5.12 10.78 4.07
CA ASP A 85 5.33 10.65 2.63
C ASP A 85 6.69 11.21 2.21
N CYS A 86 7.26 10.65 1.16
CA CYS A 86 8.54 11.04 0.60
C CYS A 86 8.38 11.37 -0.87
N GLU A 87 8.61 12.63 -1.26
CA GLU A 87 8.56 13.09 -2.65
C GLU A 87 7.26 12.67 -3.38
N ARG A 88 6.12 12.72 -2.69
CA ARG A 88 4.81 12.27 -3.20
C ARG A 88 4.84 10.83 -3.73
N TYR A 89 5.61 9.97 -3.07
CA TYR A 89 5.76 8.57 -3.48
C TYR A 89 4.42 7.84 -3.54
N ARG A 90 3.56 8.02 -2.51
CA ARG A 90 2.27 7.32 -2.42
C ARG A 90 1.30 7.71 -3.54
N GLU A 91 1.33 8.96 -3.96
CA GLU A 91 0.53 9.45 -5.08
C GLU A 91 1.02 8.84 -6.40
N ARG A 92 2.33 8.91 -6.66
CA ARG A 92 2.94 8.32 -7.86
C ARG A 92 2.73 6.81 -7.95
N GLU A 93 2.93 6.08 -6.86
CA GLU A 93 2.72 4.63 -6.81
C GLU A 93 1.27 4.26 -7.14
N ARG A 94 0.31 5.02 -6.58
CA ARG A 94 -1.11 4.82 -6.89
C ARG A 94 -1.42 5.10 -8.36
N ASP A 95 -0.88 6.18 -8.92
CA ASP A 95 -1.13 6.57 -10.31
C ASP A 95 -0.51 5.56 -11.30
N GLU A 96 0.70 5.07 -11.02
CA GLU A 96 1.31 3.97 -11.78
C GLU A 96 0.50 2.68 -11.71
N LEU A 97 -0.05 2.36 -10.55
CA LEU A 97 -0.91 1.20 -10.36
C LEU A 97 -2.20 1.31 -11.20
N ILE A 98 -2.83 2.48 -11.17
CA ILE A 98 -4.03 2.78 -11.97
C ILE A 98 -3.70 2.75 -13.46
N ALA A 99 -2.57 3.31 -13.88
CA ALA A 99 -2.14 3.28 -15.28
C ALA A 99 -1.96 1.84 -15.80
N LYS A 100 -1.35 0.95 -15.01
CA LYS A 100 -1.25 -0.48 -15.34
C LYS A 100 -2.62 -1.16 -15.47
N ALA A 101 -3.56 -0.81 -14.61
CA ALA A 101 -4.93 -1.34 -14.68
C ALA A 101 -5.66 -0.83 -15.92
N LEU A 102 -5.54 0.45 -16.25
CA LEU A 102 -6.13 1.05 -17.46
C LEU A 102 -5.56 0.45 -18.74
N GLU A 103 -4.24 0.21 -18.81
CA GLU A 103 -3.65 -0.47 -19.96
C GLU A 103 -4.24 -1.87 -20.18
N ALA A 104 -4.49 -2.61 -19.08
CA ALA A 104 -5.15 -3.90 -19.16
C ALA A 104 -6.63 -3.78 -19.60
N VAL A 105 -7.34 -2.79 -19.10
CA VAL A 105 -8.71 -2.46 -19.54
C VAL A 105 -8.77 -2.18 -21.04
N ASP A 106 -7.84 -1.39 -21.57
CA ASP A 106 -7.77 -1.09 -23.00
C ASP A 106 -7.51 -2.35 -23.84
N LYS A 107 -6.69 -3.28 -23.34
CA LYS A 107 -6.47 -4.58 -23.98
C LYS A 107 -7.74 -5.43 -24.00
N VAL A 108 -8.45 -5.53 -22.86
CA VAL A 108 -9.72 -6.24 -22.76
C VAL A 108 -10.76 -5.66 -23.74
N ARG A 109 -10.89 -4.33 -23.81
CA ARG A 109 -11.83 -3.67 -24.72
C ARG A 109 -11.49 -3.89 -26.19
N ARG A 110 -10.19 -3.92 -26.53
CA ARG A 110 -9.72 -4.05 -27.92
C ARG A 110 -9.85 -5.46 -28.45
N TRP A 111 -9.56 -6.47 -27.62
CA TRP A 111 -9.47 -7.86 -28.06
C TRP A 111 -10.61 -8.74 -27.54
N GLY A 112 -11.34 -8.31 -26.52
CA GLY A 112 -12.41 -9.10 -25.89
C GLY A 112 -11.92 -10.19 -24.93
N ASP A 113 -10.60 -10.43 -24.87
CA ASP A 113 -10.00 -11.47 -24.04
C ASP A 113 -9.72 -10.97 -22.64
N ALA A 114 -9.80 -11.88 -21.65
CA ALA A 114 -9.40 -11.57 -20.28
C ALA A 114 -7.89 -11.31 -20.17
N VAL A 115 -7.52 -10.27 -19.44
CA VAL A 115 -6.11 -9.87 -19.23
C VAL A 115 -5.72 -10.07 -17.77
N THR A 116 -4.63 -10.81 -17.54
CA THR A 116 -4.06 -11.03 -16.20
C THR A 116 -2.95 -10.01 -15.92
N ILE A 117 -3.01 -9.38 -14.76
CA ILE A 117 -2.03 -8.41 -14.26
C ILE A 117 -1.57 -8.74 -12.84
N GLY A 118 -0.43 -8.17 -12.43
CA GLY A 118 0.13 -8.37 -11.09
C GLY A 118 1.34 -9.31 -11.05
N PRO A 119 1.73 -9.82 -9.88
CA PRO A 119 0.95 -9.94 -8.64
C PRO A 119 0.89 -8.66 -7.79
N PHE A 120 -0.24 -8.47 -7.10
CA PHE A 120 -0.55 -7.30 -6.29
C PHE A 120 -0.85 -7.65 -4.82
N SER A 121 -0.49 -6.75 -3.92
CA SER A 121 -0.86 -6.81 -2.50
C SER A 121 -2.38 -6.64 -2.30
N PRO A 122 -2.93 -6.97 -1.13
CA PRO A 122 -4.35 -6.75 -0.83
C PRO A 122 -4.79 -5.27 -0.99
N PHE A 123 -3.93 -4.33 -0.64
CA PHE A 123 -4.20 -2.90 -0.78
C PHE A 123 -4.25 -2.47 -2.25
N GLU A 124 -3.25 -2.85 -3.04
CA GLU A 124 -3.19 -2.56 -4.48
C GLU A 124 -4.41 -3.14 -5.20
N ARG A 125 -4.81 -4.39 -4.88
CA ARG A 125 -6.01 -5.01 -5.46
C ARG A 125 -7.30 -4.24 -5.15
N ARG A 126 -7.48 -3.77 -3.91
CA ARG A 126 -8.64 -2.93 -3.54
C ARG A 126 -8.67 -1.63 -4.33
N THR A 127 -7.50 -1.03 -4.55
CA THR A 127 -7.39 0.22 -5.33
C THR A 127 -7.79 -0.01 -6.78
N ILE A 128 -7.30 -1.08 -7.41
CA ILE A 128 -7.67 -1.47 -8.78
C ILE A 128 -9.17 -1.79 -8.87
N HIS A 129 -9.70 -2.63 -7.96
CA HIS A 129 -11.13 -2.97 -7.93
C HIS A 129 -12.00 -1.72 -7.89
N ARG A 130 -11.74 -0.81 -6.95
CA ARG A 130 -12.51 0.43 -6.79
C ARG A 130 -12.46 1.31 -8.05
N HIS A 131 -11.36 1.25 -8.80
CA HIS A 131 -11.23 2.00 -10.03
C HIS A 131 -12.03 1.35 -11.17
N ILE A 132 -11.97 0.01 -11.30
CA ILE A 132 -12.67 -0.75 -12.35
C ILE A 132 -14.18 -0.85 -12.08
N GLU A 133 -14.63 -0.90 -10.82
CA GLU A 133 -16.06 -0.93 -10.44
C GLU A 133 -16.87 0.26 -10.97
N ARG A 134 -16.19 1.36 -11.30
CA ARG A 134 -16.82 2.52 -11.97
C ARG A 134 -17.23 2.22 -13.40
N ASP A 135 -16.67 1.18 -14.00
CA ASP A 135 -17.01 0.69 -15.32
C ASP A 135 -18.08 -0.42 -15.21
N THR A 136 -19.22 -0.19 -15.81
CA THR A 136 -20.36 -1.13 -15.72
C THR A 136 -20.17 -2.39 -16.57
N GLU A 137 -19.25 -2.35 -17.54
CA GLU A 137 -19.02 -3.42 -18.51
C GLU A 137 -17.87 -4.34 -18.10
N LEU A 138 -17.02 -3.92 -17.16
CA LEU A 138 -15.81 -4.64 -16.75
C LEU A 138 -15.90 -5.20 -15.34
N GLU A 139 -15.22 -6.29 -15.12
CA GLU A 139 -15.04 -6.92 -13.82
C GLU A 139 -13.56 -7.28 -13.61
N ALA A 140 -13.10 -7.13 -12.37
CA ALA A 140 -11.78 -7.55 -11.95
C ALA A 140 -11.88 -8.61 -10.86
N ILE A 141 -11.25 -9.76 -11.06
CA ILE A 141 -11.26 -10.88 -10.12
C ILE A 141 -9.83 -11.14 -9.65
N SER A 142 -9.65 -11.36 -8.34
CA SER A 142 -8.34 -11.76 -7.80
C SER A 142 -8.19 -13.27 -7.90
N GLU A 143 -7.16 -13.74 -8.60
CA GLU A 143 -6.88 -15.15 -8.82
C GLU A 143 -5.56 -15.61 -8.21
N GLY A 144 -5.49 -16.90 -7.91
CA GLY A 144 -4.29 -17.58 -7.43
C GLY A 144 -4.23 -17.75 -5.92
N GLY A 145 -3.39 -18.70 -5.50
CA GLY A 145 -3.04 -18.92 -4.10
C GLY A 145 -2.22 -17.75 -3.56
N ASP A 146 -2.22 -17.59 -2.24
CA ASP A 146 -1.32 -16.67 -1.58
C ASP A 146 0.11 -17.16 -1.81
N ASP A 147 0.93 -16.38 -2.52
CA ASP A 147 2.37 -16.51 -2.37
C ASP A 147 2.76 -16.05 -0.95
N LYS A 148 3.99 -16.32 -0.55
CA LYS A 148 4.48 -16.04 0.83
C LYS A 148 4.34 -14.57 1.29
N GLY A 149 3.70 -13.70 0.51
CA GLY A 149 3.46 -12.28 0.80
C GLY A 149 2.01 -11.84 0.64
N GLY A 150 1.05 -12.76 0.49
CA GLY A 150 -0.37 -12.43 0.27
C GLY A 150 -0.65 -11.73 -1.06
N ARG A 151 0.31 -11.75 -1.99
CA ARG A 151 0.16 -11.14 -3.31
C ARG A 151 -0.57 -12.09 -4.25
N LYS A 152 -1.57 -11.58 -4.97
CA LYS A 152 -2.37 -12.34 -5.94
C LYS A 152 -2.41 -11.63 -7.28
N ARG A 153 -2.58 -12.39 -8.34
CA ARG A 153 -2.86 -11.83 -9.65
C ARG A 153 -4.30 -11.33 -9.74
N MET A 154 -4.55 -10.44 -10.66
CA MET A 154 -5.89 -9.98 -10.99
C MET A 154 -6.18 -10.25 -12.45
N VAL A 155 -7.37 -10.72 -12.72
CA VAL A 155 -7.90 -10.93 -14.07
C VAL A 155 -8.97 -9.88 -14.32
N ILE A 156 -8.81 -9.10 -15.38
CA ILE A 156 -9.78 -8.11 -15.84
C ILE A 156 -10.46 -8.67 -17.09
N HIS A 157 -11.78 -8.67 -17.11
CA HIS A 157 -12.57 -9.16 -18.24
C HIS A 157 -13.87 -8.38 -18.38
N VAL A 158 -14.53 -8.53 -19.54
CA VAL A 158 -15.86 -7.98 -19.76
C VAL A 158 -16.87 -8.77 -18.92
N LYS A 159 -17.78 -8.09 -18.23
CA LYS A 159 -18.90 -8.72 -17.54
C LYS A 159 -19.76 -9.48 -18.56
N SER A 160 -19.53 -10.79 -18.65
CA SER A 160 -20.37 -11.67 -19.45
C SER A 160 -21.68 -11.94 -18.70
N LYS A 161 -22.79 -12.02 -19.41
CA LYS A 161 -24.06 -12.51 -18.86
C LYS A 161 -24.00 -13.99 -18.48
N GLN A 162 -22.88 -14.68 -18.75
CA GLN A 162 -22.63 -16.08 -18.35
C GLN A 162 -21.27 -16.19 -17.67
N PRO A 163 -21.16 -16.94 -16.55
CA PRO A 163 -19.87 -17.19 -15.91
C PRO A 163 -18.98 -17.98 -16.87
N ILE A 164 -17.78 -17.46 -17.15
CA ILE A 164 -16.76 -18.18 -17.92
C ILE A 164 -16.29 -19.35 -17.04
N PRO A 165 -16.32 -20.61 -17.52
CA PRO A 165 -15.76 -21.72 -16.77
C PRO A 165 -14.25 -21.48 -16.61
N VAL A 166 -13.80 -21.37 -15.38
CA VAL A 166 -12.39 -21.28 -15.02
C VAL A 166 -11.69 -22.53 -15.57
N PRO A 167 -10.65 -22.43 -16.41
CA PRO A 167 -9.90 -23.59 -16.83
C PRO A 167 -9.24 -24.21 -15.58
N THR A 168 -9.83 -25.28 -15.08
CA THR A 168 -9.22 -26.13 -14.06
C THR A 168 -7.89 -26.60 -14.63
N ALA A 169 -6.78 -26.18 -14.00
CA ALA A 169 -5.45 -26.66 -14.36
C ALA A 169 -5.49 -28.18 -14.42
N ALA A 170 -5.32 -28.71 -15.62
CA ALA A 170 -5.29 -30.16 -15.86
C ALA A 170 -4.15 -30.74 -15.02
N VAL A 171 -4.52 -31.51 -14.02
CA VAL A 171 -3.59 -32.40 -13.31
C VAL A 171 -3.01 -33.37 -14.36
N PRO A 172 -1.70 -33.39 -14.61
CA PRO A 172 -1.12 -34.37 -15.53
C PRO A 172 -1.40 -35.79 -15.00
N PRO A 173 -1.74 -36.74 -15.86
CA PRO A 173 -2.01 -38.12 -15.44
C PRO A 173 -0.75 -38.73 -14.83
N ALA A 174 -0.94 -39.40 -13.69
CA ALA A 174 0.11 -40.14 -13.01
C ALA A 174 0.70 -41.19 -13.98
N ALA A 175 2.04 -41.23 -14.08
CA ALA A 175 2.73 -42.26 -14.84
C ALA A 175 2.48 -43.64 -14.28
N PRO A 176 2.30 -44.67 -15.12
CA PRO A 176 2.11 -46.03 -14.64
C PRO A 176 3.42 -46.57 -14.03
N SER A 177 3.29 -47.11 -12.83
CA SER A 177 4.35 -47.86 -12.15
C SER A 177 4.60 -49.18 -12.88
N HIS A 178 5.85 -49.40 -13.29
CA HIS A 178 6.41 -50.70 -13.61
C HIS A 178 7.31 -51.18 -12.49
#